data_e1b0b1e94209ad7ab869996ca9b9ec0d
#
_entry.id   e1b0b1e94209ad7ab869996ca9b9ec0d
#
_cell.length_a   1.000
_cell.length_b   1.000
_cell.length_c   1.000
_cell.angle_alpha   90.00
_cell.angle_beta   90.00
_cell.angle_gamma   90.00
#
_symmetry.space_group_name_H-M   'P 1'
#
loop_
_entity.id
_entity.type
_entity.pdbx_description
1 polymer ?
#
loop_
_entity_poly.entity_id
_entity_poly.type
_entity_poly.pdbx_seq_one_letter_code
_entity_poly.pdbx_strand_id
1 'polypeptide(L)'
;IIIKNMARTLFKNANQAYQYQLNRILIDGEDFDDTKTLFNVGFTLAYPMENHITDEDRNWSLGYAKAEWEWYLSGDPSIDKLGEIYGKIPPIWEKMADSNREVRSNYGWQWQRNNQIDYVVAKLRNNNKTRQAAISIYDAKEHSTYAKDTPCTYAIQFTIMHNKLDMAVMMRSNDIWYGFCNDQYQF
;
A
#
# COMPACT_ATOMS: atom_id res chain seq x y z
N ILE A 1 -2.58 31.32 -10.11
CA ILE A 1 -2.57 29.89 -9.71
C ILE A 1 -3.99 29.57 -9.26
N ILE A 2 -4.76 28.89 -10.09
CA ILE A 2 -6.09 28.41 -9.70
C ILE A 2 -5.82 27.09 -8.94
N ILE A 3 -5.85 27.13 -7.62
CA ILE A 3 -6.01 25.92 -6.80
C ILE A 3 -7.47 25.49 -7.00
N LYS A 4 -7.73 24.62 -8.00
CA LYS A 4 -8.95 23.84 -8.00
C LYS A 4 -8.93 23.04 -6.69
N ASN A 5 -9.91 23.30 -5.83
CA ASN A 5 -10.21 22.41 -4.72
C ASN A 5 -10.40 21.01 -5.29
N MET A 6 -9.33 20.20 -5.24
CA MET A 6 -9.45 18.78 -5.52
C MET A 6 -10.12 18.17 -4.29
N ALA A 7 -11.46 18.25 -4.27
CA ALA A 7 -12.25 17.47 -3.32
C ALA A 7 -11.81 16.02 -3.48
N ARG A 8 -11.29 15.40 -2.42
CA ARG A 8 -10.96 13.98 -2.45
C ARG A 8 -12.21 13.22 -2.85
N THR A 9 -12.12 12.43 -3.90
CA THR A 9 -13.24 11.60 -4.32
C THR A 9 -13.52 10.58 -3.23
N LEU A 10 -14.77 10.53 -2.76
CA LEU A 10 -15.21 9.55 -1.77
C LEU A 10 -15.79 8.35 -2.50
N PHE A 11 -15.25 7.18 -2.27
CA PHE A 11 -15.80 5.92 -2.75
C PHE A 11 -16.39 5.13 -1.59
N LYS A 12 -17.39 4.30 -1.90
CA LYS A 12 -17.98 3.41 -0.92
C LYS A 12 -16.94 2.40 -0.43
N ASN A 13 -16.26 1.72 -1.35
CA ASN A 13 -15.35 0.61 -1.06
C ASN A 13 -14.22 0.52 -2.09
N ALA A 14 -13.32 -0.45 -1.88
CA ALA A 14 -12.16 -0.67 -2.74
C ALA A 14 -12.53 -0.98 -4.20
N ASN A 15 -13.56 -1.81 -4.44
CA ASN A 15 -13.95 -2.17 -5.79
C ASN A 15 -14.47 -0.96 -6.59
N GLN A 16 -15.27 -0.09 -5.96
CA GLN A 16 -15.72 1.14 -6.60
C GLN A 16 -14.54 2.07 -6.95
N ALA A 17 -13.58 2.19 -6.03
CA ALA A 17 -12.37 2.99 -6.29
C ALA A 17 -11.56 2.39 -7.44
N TYR A 18 -11.37 1.06 -7.48
CA TYR A 18 -10.67 0.35 -8.54
C TYR A 18 -11.29 0.65 -9.92
N GLN A 19 -12.58 0.38 -10.09
CA GLN A 19 -13.28 0.58 -11.36
C GLN A 19 -13.21 2.04 -11.83
N TYR A 20 -13.40 2.98 -10.92
CA TYR A 20 -13.32 4.40 -11.25
C TYR A 20 -11.91 4.81 -11.69
N GLN A 21 -10.88 4.41 -10.94
CA GLN A 21 -9.51 4.80 -11.27
C GLN A 21 -9.02 4.11 -12.55
N LEU A 22 -9.37 2.85 -12.77
CA LEU A 22 -9.05 2.14 -14.01
C LEU A 22 -9.64 2.88 -15.23
N ASN A 23 -10.92 3.22 -15.16
CA ASN A 23 -11.58 3.97 -16.25
C ASN A 23 -10.91 5.34 -16.47
N ARG A 24 -10.54 6.03 -15.40
CA ARG A 24 -9.83 7.31 -15.51
C ARG A 24 -8.47 7.19 -16.16
N ILE A 25 -7.70 6.15 -15.81
CA ILE A 25 -6.40 5.88 -16.44
C ILE A 25 -6.59 5.65 -17.94
N LEU A 26 -7.60 4.87 -18.33
CA LEU A 26 -7.86 4.57 -19.74
C LEU A 26 -8.28 5.80 -20.56
N ILE A 27 -9.04 6.72 -19.97
CA ILE A 27 -9.60 7.90 -20.64
C ILE A 27 -8.67 9.11 -20.55
N ASP A 28 -8.20 9.42 -19.35
CA ASP A 28 -7.49 10.67 -19.01
C ASP A 28 -5.99 10.45 -18.73
N GLY A 29 -5.52 9.20 -18.72
CA GLY A 29 -4.12 8.89 -18.40
C GLY A 29 -3.16 9.44 -19.43
N GLU A 30 -2.09 10.07 -18.94
CA GLU A 30 -1.00 10.58 -19.75
C GLU A 30 0.04 9.47 -19.98
N ASP A 31 0.68 9.47 -21.14
CA ASP A 31 1.77 8.53 -21.43
C ASP A 31 3.00 8.94 -20.59
N PHE A 32 3.48 8.01 -19.77
CA PHE A 32 4.65 8.20 -18.93
C PHE A 32 5.50 6.92 -18.96
N ASP A 33 6.66 7.00 -19.61
CA ASP A 33 7.51 5.86 -19.96
C ASP A 33 6.69 4.81 -20.75
N ASP A 34 6.60 3.58 -20.30
CA ASP A 34 5.86 2.48 -20.93
C ASP A 34 4.43 2.30 -20.36
N THR A 35 3.94 3.27 -19.59
CA THR A 35 2.65 3.20 -18.90
C THR A 35 1.73 4.39 -19.21
N LYS A 36 0.42 4.19 -18.96
CA LYS A 36 -0.54 5.30 -18.81
C LYS A 36 -0.69 5.66 -17.34
N THR A 37 -0.53 6.93 -17.00
CA THR A 37 -0.43 7.38 -15.62
C THR A 37 -1.36 8.56 -15.33
N LEU A 38 -1.96 8.56 -14.14
CA LEU A 38 -2.60 9.72 -13.54
C LEU A 38 -1.73 10.25 -12.40
N PHE A 39 -1.41 11.52 -12.43
CA PHE A 39 -0.63 12.16 -11.37
C PHE A 39 -1.52 12.75 -10.27
N ASN A 40 -0.99 12.77 -9.04
CA ASN A 40 -1.64 13.41 -7.88
C ASN A 40 -3.07 12.86 -7.59
N VAL A 41 -3.26 11.58 -7.74
CA VAL A 41 -4.53 10.92 -7.42
C VAL A 41 -4.72 10.85 -5.92
N GLY A 42 -5.90 11.24 -5.45
CA GLY A 42 -6.27 11.12 -4.04
C GLY A 42 -7.75 10.75 -3.91
N PHE A 43 -8.04 9.82 -3.00
CA PHE A 43 -9.41 9.38 -2.71
C PHE A 43 -9.56 8.96 -1.25
N THR A 44 -10.80 8.72 -0.84
CA THR A 44 -11.14 8.20 0.49
C THR A 44 -12.10 7.03 0.32
N LEU A 45 -11.96 5.99 1.14
CA LEU A 45 -12.91 4.89 1.26
C LEU A 45 -13.81 5.11 2.49
N ALA A 46 -15.12 5.04 2.30
CA ALA A 46 -16.09 5.15 3.40
C ALA A 46 -16.13 3.86 4.24
N TYR A 47 -16.00 2.72 3.59
CA TYR A 47 -16.00 1.39 4.21
C TYR A 47 -14.73 0.62 3.81
N PRO A 48 -13.57 0.94 4.42
CA PRO A 48 -12.30 0.31 4.03
C PRO A 48 -12.27 -1.20 4.27
N MET A 49 -13.09 -1.73 5.19
CA MET A 49 -13.20 -3.18 5.39
C MET A 49 -13.92 -3.92 4.25
N GLU A 50 -14.60 -3.20 3.35
CA GLU A 50 -15.09 -3.74 2.08
C GLU A 50 -13.96 -3.67 1.03
N ASN A 51 -12.89 -4.42 1.27
CA ASN A 51 -11.60 -4.30 0.57
C ASN A 51 -11.40 -5.30 -0.58
N HIS A 52 -12.41 -6.13 -0.87
CA HIS A 52 -12.33 -7.09 -1.96
C HIS A 52 -12.57 -6.43 -3.32
N ILE A 53 -11.73 -6.77 -4.29
CA ILE A 53 -11.94 -6.42 -5.69
C ILE A 53 -12.78 -7.52 -6.33
N THR A 54 -14.00 -7.18 -6.72
CA THR A 54 -14.99 -8.11 -7.29
C THR A 54 -15.17 -7.96 -8.80
N ASP A 55 -14.31 -7.17 -9.42
CA ASP A 55 -14.27 -6.99 -10.87
C ASP A 55 -13.83 -8.30 -11.54
N GLU A 56 -14.70 -8.87 -12.40
CA GLU A 56 -14.49 -10.17 -13.01
C GLU A 56 -13.34 -10.18 -14.02
N ASP A 57 -13.16 -9.06 -14.75
CA ASP A 57 -12.08 -8.93 -15.73
C ASP A 57 -10.71 -8.90 -15.05
N ARG A 58 -10.65 -8.38 -13.82
CA ARG A 58 -9.41 -8.36 -13.01
C ARG A 58 -9.04 -9.76 -12.51
N ASN A 59 -10.02 -10.61 -12.23
CA ASN A 59 -9.80 -11.95 -11.68
C ASN A 59 -8.82 -11.96 -10.47
N TRP A 60 -9.08 -11.09 -9.52
CA TRP A 60 -8.21 -10.90 -8.35
C TRP A 60 -8.20 -12.10 -7.41
N SER A 61 -7.03 -12.50 -6.95
CA SER A 61 -6.86 -13.66 -6.07
C SER A 61 -6.88 -13.26 -4.59
N LEU A 62 -8.02 -13.45 -3.93
CA LEU A 62 -8.12 -13.28 -2.47
C LEU A 62 -7.16 -14.22 -1.71
N GLY A 63 -6.95 -15.44 -2.22
CA GLY A 63 -6.03 -16.40 -1.60
C GLY A 63 -4.58 -15.87 -1.58
N TYR A 64 -4.16 -15.24 -2.67
CA TYR A 64 -2.85 -14.61 -2.74
C TYR A 64 -2.77 -13.37 -1.83
N ALA A 65 -3.76 -12.49 -1.84
CA ALA A 65 -3.76 -11.29 -1.01
C ALA A 65 -3.68 -11.63 0.50
N LYS A 66 -4.38 -12.70 0.94
CA LYS A 66 -4.27 -13.22 2.30
C LYS A 66 -2.87 -13.70 2.63
N ALA A 67 -2.25 -14.48 1.74
CA ALA A 67 -0.93 -15.02 1.96
C ALA A 67 0.14 -13.90 2.02
N GLU A 68 0.03 -12.90 1.15
CA GLU A 68 0.89 -11.72 1.17
C GLU A 68 0.70 -10.90 2.44
N TRP A 69 -0.52 -10.74 2.91
CA TRP A 69 -0.81 -10.10 4.20
C TRP A 69 -0.20 -10.85 5.39
N GLU A 70 -0.34 -12.18 5.43
CA GLU A 70 0.30 -13.01 6.46
C GLU A 70 1.82 -12.90 6.42
N TRP A 71 2.40 -12.84 5.22
CA TRP A 71 3.82 -12.60 5.05
C TRP A 71 4.24 -11.24 5.63
N TYR A 72 3.48 -10.17 5.38
CA TYR A 72 3.77 -8.85 5.97
C TYR A 72 3.62 -8.86 7.49
N LEU A 73 2.61 -9.53 8.04
CA LEU A 73 2.45 -9.65 9.48
C LEU A 73 3.60 -10.39 10.16
N SER A 74 4.28 -11.29 9.46
CA SER A 74 5.46 -11.98 9.99
C SER A 74 6.65 -11.03 10.20
N GLY A 75 6.72 -9.92 9.48
CA GLY A 75 7.85 -9.00 9.48
C GLY A 75 9.12 -9.58 8.84
N ASP A 76 9.04 -10.75 8.25
CA ASP A 76 10.15 -11.43 7.59
C ASP A 76 10.20 -11.01 6.10
N PRO A 77 11.28 -10.37 5.61
CA PRO A 77 11.38 -9.93 4.23
C PRO A 77 11.72 -11.08 3.25
N SER A 78 11.96 -12.31 3.75
CA SER A 78 12.31 -13.46 2.91
C SER A 78 11.15 -13.90 2.03
N ILE A 79 11.41 -14.07 0.73
CA ILE A 79 10.42 -14.63 -0.21
C ILE A 79 10.16 -16.12 0.06
N ASP A 80 11.08 -16.82 0.73
CA ASP A 80 10.88 -18.22 1.13
C ASP A 80 9.75 -18.31 2.17
N LYS A 81 9.65 -17.32 3.05
CA LYS A 81 8.53 -17.20 3.99
C LYS A 81 7.18 -17.07 3.28
N LEU A 82 7.10 -16.27 2.22
CA LEU A 82 5.90 -16.22 1.39
C LEU A 82 5.63 -17.57 0.72
N GLY A 83 6.68 -18.26 0.25
CA GLY A 83 6.59 -19.61 -0.32
C GLY A 83 6.00 -20.63 0.65
N GLU A 84 6.41 -20.60 1.92
CA GLU A 84 5.84 -21.44 3.00
C GLU A 84 4.34 -21.18 3.20
N ILE A 85 3.95 -19.90 3.24
CA ILE A 85 2.55 -19.48 3.49
C ILE A 85 1.65 -19.78 2.29
N TYR A 86 2.07 -19.40 1.09
CA TYR A 86 1.26 -19.49 -0.13
C TYR A 86 1.38 -20.82 -0.88
N GLY A 87 2.39 -21.64 -0.54
CA GLY A 87 2.70 -22.89 -1.24
C GLY A 87 3.53 -22.73 -2.51
N LYS A 88 3.83 -21.50 -2.93
CA LYS A 88 4.72 -21.18 -4.05
C LYS A 88 5.20 -19.73 -3.95
N ILE A 89 6.33 -19.42 -4.57
CA ILE A 89 6.82 -18.06 -4.69
C ILE A 89 6.36 -17.47 -6.04
N PRO A 90 5.58 -16.38 -6.07
CA PRO A 90 5.23 -15.71 -7.31
C PRO A 90 6.47 -15.21 -8.06
N PRO A 91 6.52 -15.33 -9.40
CA PRO A 91 7.71 -14.95 -10.20
C PRO A 91 8.18 -13.50 -10.01
N ILE A 92 7.26 -12.60 -9.68
CA ILE A 92 7.62 -11.19 -9.43
C ILE A 92 8.55 -11.07 -8.23
N TRP A 93 8.30 -11.82 -7.16
CA TRP A 93 9.15 -11.78 -5.96
C TRP A 93 10.50 -12.42 -6.18
N GLU A 94 10.59 -13.51 -6.97
CA GLU A 94 11.88 -14.06 -7.41
C GLU A 94 12.70 -13.02 -8.17
N LYS A 95 12.06 -12.22 -9.04
CA LYS A 95 12.71 -11.17 -9.79
C LYS A 95 13.20 -10.01 -8.92
N MET A 96 12.41 -9.65 -7.89
CA MET A 96 12.67 -8.49 -7.03
C MET A 96 13.62 -8.79 -5.86
N ALA A 97 13.73 -10.06 -5.44
CA ALA A 97 14.58 -10.45 -4.33
C ALA A 97 16.07 -10.17 -4.58
N ASP A 98 16.76 -9.82 -3.52
CA ASP A 98 18.21 -9.66 -3.49
C ASP A 98 18.96 -11.03 -3.45
N SER A 99 20.28 -10.99 -3.27
CA SER A 99 21.10 -12.21 -3.15
C SER A 99 20.79 -13.06 -1.91
N ASN A 100 20.18 -12.48 -0.90
CA ASN A 100 19.76 -13.16 0.33
C ASN A 100 18.33 -13.70 0.23
N ARG A 101 17.69 -13.59 -0.93
CA ARG A 101 16.28 -13.92 -1.17
C ARG A 101 15.33 -13.07 -0.33
N GLU A 102 15.68 -11.79 -0.08
CA GLU A 102 14.89 -10.85 0.67
C GLU A 102 14.37 -9.72 -0.23
N VAL A 103 13.15 -9.26 0.06
CA VAL A 103 12.52 -8.08 -0.56
C VAL A 103 12.38 -7.00 0.52
N ARG A 104 13.29 -6.05 0.50
CA ARG A 104 13.34 -4.98 1.51
C ARG A 104 12.17 -3.99 1.43
N SER A 105 11.45 -3.99 0.32
CA SER A 105 10.18 -3.28 0.19
C SER A 105 9.01 -3.96 0.90
N ASN A 106 9.19 -5.15 1.49
CA ASN A 106 8.18 -5.81 2.30
C ASN A 106 7.61 -4.84 3.36
N TYR A 107 6.33 -4.52 3.27
CA TYR A 107 5.73 -3.50 4.13
C TYR A 107 5.71 -3.90 5.60
N GLY A 108 5.50 -5.17 5.90
CA GLY A 108 5.53 -5.65 7.29
C GLY A 108 6.88 -5.44 7.94
N TRP A 109 7.97 -5.76 7.23
CA TRP A 109 9.33 -5.45 7.67
C TRP A 109 9.54 -3.94 7.84
N GLN A 110 9.07 -3.13 6.88
CA GLN A 110 9.17 -1.68 6.93
C GLN A 110 8.42 -1.07 8.11
N TRP A 111 7.22 -1.57 8.42
CA TRP A 111 6.43 -1.05 9.55
C TRP A 111 7.03 -1.40 10.91
N GLN A 112 7.67 -2.56 11.02
CA GLN A 112 8.25 -3.05 12.27
C GLN A 112 9.65 -2.49 12.54
N ARG A 113 10.41 -2.12 11.50
CA ARG A 113 11.74 -1.55 11.72
C ARG A 113 11.66 -0.29 12.57
N ASN A 114 12.66 -0.13 13.46
CA ASN A 114 12.73 1.00 14.39
C ASN A 114 11.52 1.09 15.36
N ASN A 115 10.80 -0.01 15.59
CA ASN A 115 9.63 -0.07 16.49
C ASN A 115 8.53 0.95 16.14
N GLN A 116 8.30 1.24 14.86
CA GLN A 116 7.38 2.29 14.42
C GLN A 116 5.93 2.00 14.81
N ILE A 117 5.49 0.74 14.78
CA ILE A 117 4.12 0.37 15.19
C ILE A 117 3.92 0.67 16.67
N ASP A 118 4.85 0.27 17.54
CA ASP A 118 4.77 0.54 18.96
C ASP A 118 4.78 2.03 19.26
N TYR A 119 5.60 2.80 18.53
CA TYR A 119 5.61 4.25 18.61
C TYR A 119 4.23 4.85 18.29
N VAL A 120 3.60 4.45 17.19
CA VAL A 120 2.27 4.95 16.78
C VAL A 120 1.22 4.60 17.84
N VAL A 121 1.19 3.35 18.30
CA VAL A 121 0.26 2.89 19.33
C VAL A 121 0.45 3.68 20.63
N ALA A 122 1.68 3.87 21.09
CA ALA A 122 1.98 4.66 22.28
C ALA A 122 1.54 6.12 22.14
N LYS A 123 1.76 6.74 20.97
CA LYS A 123 1.33 8.13 20.71
C LYS A 123 -0.20 8.27 20.79
N LEU A 124 -0.93 7.37 20.14
CA LEU A 124 -2.40 7.41 20.14
C LEU A 124 -3.01 7.11 21.51
N ARG A 125 -2.41 6.18 22.27
CA ARG A 125 -2.83 5.87 23.66
C ARG A 125 -2.59 7.03 24.61
N ASN A 126 -1.44 7.69 24.48
CA ASN A 126 -1.08 8.81 25.35
C ASN A 126 -1.89 10.08 25.06
N ASN A 127 -2.19 10.32 23.78
CA ASN A 127 -3.01 11.45 23.34
C ASN A 127 -3.75 11.09 22.04
N ASN A 128 -5.04 10.82 22.15
CA ASN A 128 -5.87 10.45 20.98
C ASN A 128 -6.08 11.60 19.97
N LYS A 129 -5.68 12.83 20.30
CA LYS A 129 -5.66 13.99 19.40
C LYS A 129 -4.27 14.29 18.84
N THR A 130 -3.33 13.37 18.99
CA THR A 130 -1.97 13.55 18.46
C THR A 130 -1.98 13.65 16.93
N ARG A 131 -1.08 14.44 16.39
CA ARG A 131 -0.74 14.50 14.96
C ARG A 131 0.61 13.85 14.66
N GLN A 132 1.21 13.17 15.66
CA GLN A 132 2.54 12.57 15.57
C GLN A 132 2.50 11.06 15.32
N ALA A 133 1.31 10.46 15.18
CA ALA A 133 1.16 9.02 14.94
C ALA A 133 1.36 8.71 13.45
N ALA A 134 2.62 8.64 13.04
CA ALA A 134 2.99 8.37 11.66
C ALA A 134 4.09 7.31 11.57
N ILE A 135 4.05 6.52 10.50
CA ILE A 135 5.09 5.59 10.05
C ILE A 135 5.77 6.22 8.84
N SER A 136 7.11 6.29 8.86
CA SER A 136 7.93 6.66 7.70
C SER A 136 8.54 5.40 7.09
N ILE A 137 8.14 5.08 5.88
CA ILE A 137 8.64 3.90 5.17
C ILE A 137 9.86 4.30 4.32
N TYR A 138 9.75 5.40 3.59
CA TYR A 138 10.80 5.84 2.68
C TYR A 138 11.95 6.51 3.46
N ASP A 139 13.13 5.93 3.35
CA ASP A 139 14.37 6.42 3.93
C ASP A 139 15.45 6.40 2.85
N ALA A 140 15.90 7.57 2.42
CA ALA A 140 16.84 7.69 1.31
C ALA A 140 18.18 6.98 1.58
N LYS A 141 18.60 6.92 2.84
CA LYS A 141 19.85 6.23 3.21
C LYS A 141 19.73 4.72 3.04
N GLU A 142 18.62 4.14 3.51
CA GLU A 142 18.32 2.72 3.34
C GLU A 142 18.09 2.39 1.86
N HIS A 143 17.18 3.11 1.22
CA HIS A 143 16.74 2.79 -0.14
C HIS A 143 17.81 3.03 -1.21
N SER A 144 18.82 3.88 -0.94
CA SER A 144 19.94 4.06 -1.86
C SER A 144 20.80 2.79 -2.04
N THR A 145 20.68 1.82 -1.11
CA THR A 145 21.38 0.53 -1.18
C THR A 145 20.57 -0.57 -1.86
N TYR A 146 19.28 -0.34 -2.15
CA TYR A 146 18.39 -1.32 -2.75
C TYR A 146 18.66 -1.42 -4.26
N ALA A 147 19.04 -2.62 -4.71
CA ALA A 147 19.46 -2.81 -6.09
C ALA A 147 18.29 -2.97 -7.07
N LYS A 148 17.13 -3.46 -6.62
CA LYS A 148 16.06 -3.89 -7.52
C LYS A 148 14.69 -3.30 -7.20
N ASP A 149 14.39 -3.07 -5.92
CA ASP A 149 13.05 -2.71 -5.49
C ASP A 149 13.07 -1.67 -4.37
N THR A 150 12.14 -0.73 -4.42
CA THR A 150 11.91 0.30 -3.39
C THR A 150 10.42 0.39 -3.08
N PRO A 151 10.03 0.61 -1.80
CA PRO A 151 8.63 0.71 -1.43
C PRO A 151 7.86 1.74 -2.25
N CYS A 152 6.64 1.40 -2.65
CA CYS A 152 5.72 2.35 -3.27
C CYS A 152 5.08 3.28 -2.23
N THR A 153 4.71 2.75 -1.08
CA THR A 153 4.25 3.54 0.07
C THR A 153 5.45 4.19 0.75
N TYR A 154 5.38 5.50 0.98
CA TYR A 154 6.45 6.22 1.68
C TYR A 154 6.09 6.68 3.09
N ALA A 155 4.82 6.87 3.41
CA ALA A 155 4.37 7.23 4.75
C ALA A 155 2.92 6.80 5.02
N ILE A 156 2.61 6.56 6.30
CA ILE A 156 1.25 6.29 6.77
C ILE A 156 1.01 7.21 7.98
N GLN A 157 -0.11 7.94 7.97
CA GLN A 157 -0.55 8.78 9.08
C GLN A 157 -1.83 8.20 9.69
N PHE A 158 -1.83 8.05 11.01
CA PHE A 158 -3.01 7.65 11.79
C PHE A 158 -3.59 8.82 12.55
N THR A 159 -4.93 8.91 12.58
CA THR A 159 -5.66 9.97 13.27
C THR A 159 -6.93 9.39 13.89
N ILE A 160 -7.25 9.77 15.13
CA ILE A 160 -8.54 9.41 15.74
C ILE A 160 -9.48 10.60 15.66
N MET A 161 -10.58 10.44 14.91
CA MET A 161 -11.67 11.40 14.83
C MET A 161 -13.02 10.70 15.04
N HIS A 162 -13.91 11.32 15.81
CA HIS A 162 -15.25 10.78 16.05
C HIS A 162 -15.24 9.32 16.55
N ASN A 163 -14.27 8.98 17.41
CA ASN A 163 -14.04 7.62 17.92
C ASN A 163 -13.75 6.56 16.82
N LYS A 164 -13.28 6.99 15.68
CA LYS A 164 -12.82 6.11 14.59
C LYS A 164 -11.34 6.38 14.32
N LEU A 165 -10.63 5.32 13.95
CA LEU A 165 -9.26 5.42 13.48
C LEU A 165 -9.30 5.65 11.97
N ASP A 166 -8.79 6.80 11.54
CA ASP A 166 -8.55 7.11 10.13
C ASP A 166 -7.08 6.83 9.80
N MET A 167 -6.84 6.29 8.63
CA MET A 167 -5.52 6.04 8.09
C MET A 167 -5.36 6.73 6.74
N ALA A 168 -4.32 7.53 6.61
CA ALA A 168 -3.92 8.12 5.33
C ALA A 168 -2.62 7.47 4.84
N VAL A 169 -2.67 6.84 3.68
CA VAL A 169 -1.52 6.19 3.03
C VAL A 169 -1.02 7.07 1.90
N MET A 170 0.28 7.32 1.85
CA MET A 170 0.93 8.14 0.84
C MET A 170 1.88 7.30 0.02
N MET A 171 1.61 7.23 -1.28
CA MET A 171 2.37 6.41 -2.22
C MET A 171 2.99 7.28 -3.32
N ARG A 172 4.23 6.94 -3.76
CA ARG A 172 4.88 7.55 -4.91
C ARG A 172 4.34 7.03 -6.24
N SER A 173 3.84 5.79 -6.22
CA SER A 173 3.32 5.07 -7.37
C SER A 173 2.40 3.96 -6.88
N ASN A 174 1.38 3.63 -7.66
CA ASN A 174 0.54 2.47 -7.41
C ASN A 174 0.05 1.91 -8.75
N ASP A 175 0.44 0.68 -9.07
CA ASP A 175 -0.03 -0.03 -10.25
C ASP A 175 -1.47 -0.45 -10.04
N ILE A 176 -2.38 0.03 -10.93
CA ILE A 176 -3.82 -0.22 -10.77
C ILE A 176 -4.19 -1.70 -10.91
N TRP A 177 -3.43 -2.43 -11.72
CA TRP A 177 -3.76 -3.82 -12.04
C TRP A 177 -3.25 -4.80 -11.00
N TYR A 178 -1.99 -4.64 -10.55
CA TYR A 178 -1.37 -5.56 -9.59
C TYR A 178 -1.36 -5.02 -8.16
N GLY A 179 -0.70 -3.89 -7.95
CA GLY A 179 -0.46 -3.31 -6.63
C GLY A 179 -1.74 -2.86 -5.94
N PHE A 180 -2.52 -2.02 -6.60
CA PHE A 180 -3.72 -1.40 -6.02
C PHE A 180 -4.64 -2.42 -5.34
N CYS A 181 -4.92 -3.54 -6.01
CA CYS A 181 -5.86 -4.54 -5.50
C CYS A 181 -5.38 -5.19 -4.19
N ASN A 182 -4.09 -5.48 -4.09
CA ASN A 182 -3.50 -6.05 -2.88
C ASN A 182 -3.33 -4.99 -1.80
N ASP A 183 -2.89 -3.78 -2.18
CA ASP A 183 -2.73 -2.66 -1.25
C ASP A 183 -4.05 -2.31 -0.55
N GLN A 184 -5.20 -2.34 -1.26
CA GLN A 184 -6.50 -2.11 -0.64
C GLN A 184 -6.91 -3.20 0.34
N TYR A 185 -6.39 -4.41 0.19
CA TYR A 185 -6.61 -5.50 1.15
C TYR A 185 -5.72 -5.36 2.39
N GLN A 186 -4.54 -4.77 2.22
CA GLN A 186 -3.48 -4.68 3.24
C GLN A 186 -3.53 -3.37 4.05
N PHE A 187 -4.08 -2.31 3.49
CA PHE A 187 -4.26 -1.01 4.10
C PHE A 187 -5.75 -0.74 4.39
#